data_72c584a407bebd0dcb35288f65ac86fe
#
_entry.id   72c584a407bebd0dcb35288f65ac86fe
#
_cell.length_a   1.000
_cell.length_b   1.000
_cell.length_c   1.000
_cell.angle_alpha   90.00
_cell.angle_beta   90.00
_cell.angle_gamma   90.00
#
_symmetry.space_group_name_H-M   'P 1'
#
loop_
_entity.id
_entity.type
_entity.pdbx_description
1 polymer ?
#
loop_
_entity_poly.entity_id
_entity_poly.type
_entity_poly.pdbx_seq_one_letter_code
_entity_poly.pdbx_strand_id
1 'polypeptide(L)'
;MSLPDPLLRLIEELQHLPGIGPKGAQRLAFHILKTPREQTDALVGALRDVKERVTYCSICNNITEVDPCAYCSSDARDPKVICVVEEPQNVASVEKTREFKGVYHVLMGALSPLQGVGPDDLKIKSLLARVDQGVAEVILATNPNVEGEATAIYLARLLKPLGVKVTRIAMGVPVGSDLEYADEVTMHKALEGRREV
;
A
#
# COMPACT_ATOMS: atom_id res chain seq x y z
N MET A 1 -19.58 0.98 41.23
CA MET A 1 -18.38 0.12 41.21
C MET A 1 -17.57 0.48 39.96
N SER A 2 -16.35 0.94 40.13
CA SER A 2 -15.43 1.17 39.02
C SER A 2 -14.84 -0.17 38.58
N LEU A 3 -14.54 -0.31 37.28
CA LEU A 3 -13.78 -1.46 36.77
C LEU A 3 -12.36 -1.45 37.37
N PRO A 4 -11.70 -2.61 37.52
CA PRO A 4 -10.30 -2.68 37.97
C PRO A 4 -9.36 -1.93 37.02
N ASP A 5 -8.37 -1.24 37.55
CA ASP A 5 -7.41 -0.41 36.78
C ASP A 5 -6.74 -1.12 35.59
N PRO A 6 -6.32 -2.41 35.68
CA PRO A 6 -5.76 -3.10 34.52
C PRO A 6 -6.75 -3.24 33.36
N LEU A 7 -8.04 -3.44 33.66
CA LEU A 7 -9.08 -3.54 32.64
C LEU A 7 -9.41 -2.19 32.00
N LEU A 8 -9.39 -1.11 32.80
CA LEU A 8 -9.58 0.24 32.29
C LEU A 8 -8.45 0.62 31.33
N ARG A 9 -7.18 0.38 31.70
CA ARG A 9 -6.02 0.63 30.82
C ARG A 9 -6.12 -0.14 29.50
N LEU A 10 -6.52 -1.43 29.54
CA LEU A 10 -6.69 -2.20 28.31
C LEU A 10 -7.78 -1.60 27.41
N ILE A 11 -8.89 -1.13 27.99
CA ILE A 11 -9.97 -0.45 27.25
C ILE A 11 -9.44 0.82 26.60
N GLU A 12 -8.66 1.62 27.31
CA GLU A 12 -8.05 2.86 26.81
C GLU A 12 -7.11 2.59 25.64
N GLU A 13 -6.19 1.64 25.77
CA GLU A 13 -5.26 1.26 24.70
C GLU A 13 -5.99 0.74 23.44
N LEU A 14 -7.06 -0.05 23.62
CA LEU A 14 -7.84 -0.52 22.50
C LEU A 14 -8.60 0.61 21.78
N GLN A 15 -8.94 1.70 22.47
CA GLN A 15 -9.60 2.86 21.86
C GLN A 15 -8.64 3.68 20.97
N HIS A 16 -7.33 3.56 21.14
CA HIS A 16 -6.35 4.20 20.25
C HIS A 16 -6.29 3.53 18.87
N LEU A 17 -6.88 2.32 18.72
CA LEU A 17 -6.92 1.65 17.42
C LEU A 17 -8.01 2.25 16.53
N PRO A 18 -7.69 2.57 15.25
CA PRO A 18 -8.65 3.16 14.33
C PRO A 18 -9.88 2.26 14.15
N GLY A 19 -11.06 2.87 14.19
CA GLY A 19 -12.34 2.17 14.06
C GLY A 19 -12.85 1.49 15.34
N ILE A 20 -12.10 1.55 16.46
CA ILE A 20 -12.53 0.98 17.74
C ILE A 20 -13.02 2.10 18.67
N GLY A 21 -14.34 2.21 18.78
CA GLY A 21 -14.97 3.13 19.74
C GLY A 21 -15.09 2.51 21.15
N PRO A 22 -15.53 3.32 22.17
CA PRO A 22 -15.59 2.91 23.57
C PRO A 22 -16.33 1.60 23.82
N LYS A 23 -17.47 1.38 23.16
CA LYS A 23 -18.26 0.12 23.29
C LYS A 23 -17.53 -1.08 22.71
N GLY A 24 -16.83 -0.88 21.57
CA GLY A 24 -16.01 -1.91 20.92
C GLY A 24 -14.82 -2.31 21.80
N ALA A 25 -14.09 -1.33 22.30
CA ALA A 25 -12.95 -1.52 23.20
C ALA A 25 -13.35 -2.28 24.47
N GLN A 26 -14.44 -1.87 25.10
CA GLN A 26 -14.95 -2.58 26.28
C GLN A 26 -15.29 -4.03 25.97
N ARG A 27 -15.99 -4.30 24.86
CA ARG A 27 -16.33 -5.68 24.44
C ARG A 27 -15.08 -6.52 24.20
N LEU A 28 -14.06 -5.95 23.53
CA LEU A 28 -12.77 -6.63 23.29
C LEU A 28 -12.02 -6.91 24.58
N ALA A 29 -11.94 -5.94 25.49
CA ALA A 29 -11.26 -6.11 26.77
C ALA A 29 -11.91 -7.21 27.63
N PHE A 30 -13.24 -7.26 27.69
CA PHE A 30 -13.95 -8.36 28.38
C PHE A 30 -13.82 -9.72 27.68
N HIS A 31 -13.66 -9.74 26.36
CA HIS A 31 -13.33 -10.97 25.64
C HIS A 31 -11.94 -11.46 26.03
N ILE A 32 -10.92 -10.58 26.00
CA ILE A 32 -9.53 -10.90 26.37
C ILE A 32 -9.47 -11.40 27.82
N LEU A 33 -10.21 -10.76 28.74
CA LEU A 33 -10.28 -11.20 30.14
C LEU A 33 -10.74 -12.65 30.30
N LYS A 34 -11.65 -13.11 29.41
CA LYS A 34 -12.19 -14.49 29.43
C LYS A 34 -11.37 -15.47 28.59
N THR A 35 -10.47 -14.98 27.75
CA THR A 35 -9.63 -15.77 26.87
C THR A 35 -8.55 -16.49 27.70
N PRO A 36 -8.17 -17.76 27.39
CA PRO A 36 -7.06 -18.45 28.03
C PRO A 36 -5.76 -17.65 27.93
N ARG A 37 -4.94 -17.70 28.96
CA ARG A 37 -3.69 -16.92 29.03
C ARG A 37 -2.77 -17.17 27.84
N GLU A 38 -2.65 -18.40 27.39
CA GLU A 38 -1.84 -18.81 26.23
C GLU A 38 -2.22 -18.04 24.96
N GLN A 39 -3.50 -17.86 24.68
CA GLN A 39 -3.97 -17.10 23.52
C GLN A 39 -3.72 -15.60 23.68
N THR A 40 -3.84 -15.08 24.90
CA THR A 40 -3.51 -13.67 25.19
C THR A 40 -2.01 -13.44 25.03
N ASP A 41 -1.16 -14.32 25.54
CA ASP A 41 0.29 -14.25 25.39
C ASP A 41 0.72 -14.34 23.91
N ALA A 42 0.05 -15.19 23.12
CA ALA A 42 0.27 -15.25 21.67
C ALA A 42 -0.07 -13.92 20.96
N LEU A 43 -1.16 -13.26 21.32
CA LEU A 43 -1.50 -11.94 20.77
C LEU A 43 -0.44 -10.89 21.15
N VAL A 44 -0.02 -10.87 22.42
CA VAL A 44 1.03 -9.95 22.90
C VAL A 44 2.33 -10.20 22.14
N GLY A 45 2.70 -11.46 21.94
CA GLY A 45 3.87 -11.86 21.16
C GLY A 45 3.80 -11.35 19.72
N ALA A 46 2.67 -11.58 19.04
CA ALA A 46 2.47 -11.12 17.65
C ALA A 46 2.57 -9.59 17.51
N LEU A 47 1.99 -8.82 18.45
CA LEU A 47 2.10 -7.37 18.46
C LEU A 47 3.56 -6.90 18.62
N ARG A 48 4.31 -7.54 19.48
CA ARG A 48 5.73 -7.26 19.71
C ARG A 48 6.56 -7.61 18.47
N ASP A 49 6.38 -8.81 17.91
CA ASP A 49 7.10 -9.27 16.73
C ASP A 49 6.94 -8.32 15.55
N VAL A 50 5.74 -7.80 15.29
CA VAL A 50 5.50 -6.80 14.24
C VAL A 50 6.34 -5.55 14.46
N LYS A 51 6.45 -5.07 15.69
CA LYS A 51 7.22 -3.84 16.01
C LYS A 51 8.73 -4.05 16.00
N GLU A 52 9.20 -5.24 16.33
CA GLU A 52 10.64 -5.56 16.47
C GLU A 52 11.26 -6.11 15.17
N ARG A 53 10.47 -6.86 14.37
CA ARG A 53 10.99 -7.62 13.22
C ARG A 53 10.57 -7.05 11.87
N VAL A 54 9.47 -6.29 11.80
CA VAL A 54 9.03 -5.73 10.53
C VAL A 54 9.60 -4.34 10.34
N THR A 55 10.30 -4.15 9.22
CA THR A 55 10.91 -2.88 8.81
C THR A 55 10.54 -2.54 7.36
N TYR A 56 11.04 -1.43 6.85
CA TYR A 56 10.90 -1.04 5.46
C TYR A 56 12.17 -1.36 4.68
N CYS A 57 12.00 -1.94 3.50
CA CYS A 57 13.10 -2.20 2.57
C CYS A 57 13.78 -0.90 2.17
N SER A 58 15.10 -0.82 2.33
CA SER A 58 15.92 0.35 1.99
C SER A 58 15.86 0.74 0.51
N ILE A 59 15.53 -0.20 -0.38
CA ILE A 59 15.46 0.01 -1.83
C ILE A 59 14.07 0.44 -2.29
N CYS A 60 13.02 -0.28 -1.87
CA CYS A 60 11.68 -0.11 -2.45
C CYS A 60 10.61 0.40 -1.47
N ASN A 61 10.95 0.57 -0.20
CA ASN A 61 10.06 0.97 0.90
C ASN A 61 8.90 -0.02 1.19
N ASN A 62 8.92 -1.24 0.63
CA ASN A 62 7.96 -2.27 1.02
C ASN A 62 8.28 -2.81 2.42
N ILE A 63 7.28 -3.35 3.11
CA ILE A 63 7.47 -4.01 4.40
C ILE A 63 8.25 -5.31 4.24
N THR A 64 9.14 -5.60 5.17
CA THR A 64 10.00 -6.79 5.14
C THR A 64 10.56 -7.12 6.52
N GLU A 65 10.98 -8.37 6.75
CA GLU A 65 11.78 -8.75 7.92
C GLU A 65 13.29 -8.71 7.63
N VAL A 66 13.67 -8.81 6.35
CA VAL A 66 15.08 -8.83 5.92
C VAL A 66 15.29 -7.75 4.87
N ASP A 67 16.27 -6.89 5.06
CA ASP A 67 16.62 -5.81 4.13
C ASP A 67 17.88 -6.17 3.29
N PRO A 68 17.83 -6.10 1.95
CA PRO A 68 16.67 -5.78 1.10
C PRO A 68 15.59 -6.86 1.09
N CYS A 69 14.34 -6.47 0.77
CA CYS A 69 13.22 -7.41 0.72
C CYS A 69 13.39 -8.47 -0.38
N ALA A 70 12.63 -9.57 -0.28
CA ALA A 70 12.68 -10.67 -1.23
C ALA A 70 12.44 -10.27 -2.70
N TYR A 71 11.72 -9.19 -2.96
CA TYR A 71 11.51 -8.68 -4.33
C TYR A 71 12.74 -7.93 -4.87
N CYS A 72 13.44 -7.20 -4.02
CA CYS A 72 14.62 -6.42 -4.41
C CYS A 72 15.90 -7.27 -4.51
N SER A 73 15.98 -8.37 -3.74
CA SER A 73 17.13 -9.28 -3.72
C SER A 73 17.01 -10.47 -4.68
N SER A 74 15.89 -10.58 -5.42
CA SER A 74 15.64 -11.73 -6.29
C SER A 74 16.26 -11.54 -7.67
N ASP A 75 17.17 -12.42 -8.06
CA ASP A 75 17.76 -12.47 -9.42
C ASP A 75 16.74 -12.87 -10.51
N ALA A 76 15.60 -13.42 -10.11
CA ALA A 76 14.53 -13.80 -11.04
C ALA A 76 13.65 -12.61 -11.47
N ARG A 77 13.90 -11.40 -10.92
CA ARG A 77 13.13 -10.20 -11.24
C ARG A 77 13.94 -9.22 -12.09
N ASP A 78 13.23 -8.56 -13.01
CA ASP A 78 13.84 -7.52 -13.85
C ASP A 78 13.92 -6.19 -13.10
N PRO A 79 15.11 -5.73 -12.69
CA PRO A 79 15.28 -4.46 -12.00
C PRO A 79 15.05 -3.24 -12.90
N LYS A 80 14.95 -3.43 -14.22
CA LYS A 80 14.71 -2.36 -15.19
C LYS A 80 13.23 -1.98 -15.30
N VAL A 81 12.32 -2.75 -14.70
CA VAL A 81 10.88 -2.48 -14.70
C VAL A 81 10.41 -2.27 -13.25
N ILE A 82 9.98 -1.06 -12.94
CA ILE A 82 9.50 -0.70 -11.59
C ILE A 82 7.98 -0.48 -11.62
N CYS A 83 7.25 -1.22 -10.77
CA CYS A 83 5.85 -0.95 -10.47
C CYS A 83 5.76 -0.05 -9.23
N VAL A 84 5.23 1.16 -9.40
CA VAL A 84 5.06 2.15 -8.34
C VAL A 84 3.66 2.05 -7.76
N VAL A 85 3.58 1.84 -6.46
CA VAL A 85 2.32 1.73 -5.70
C VAL A 85 2.30 2.73 -4.54
N GLU A 86 1.12 3.02 -4.01
CA GLU A 86 0.95 3.95 -2.89
C GLU A 86 1.39 3.32 -1.57
N GLU A 87 0.92 2.09 -1.28
CA GLU A 87 1.06 1.44 0.01
C GLU A 87 1.63 0.01 -0.13
N PRO A 88 2.30 -0.53 0.91
CA PRO A 88 2.84 -1.89 0.88
C PRO A 88 1.81 -2.97 0.56
N GLN A 89 0.56 -2.82 1.02
CA GLN A 89 -0.51 -3.78 0.73
C GLN A 89 -0.86 -3.87 -0.76
N ASN A 90 -0.61 -2.81 -1.53
CA ASN A 90 -0.83 -2.81 -2.97
C ASN A 90 0.15 -3.76 -3.69
N VAL A 91 1.39 -3.91 -3.19
CA VAL A 91 2.35 -4.90 -3.68
C VAL A 91 1.75 -6.31 -3.65
N ALA A 92 1.15 -6.68 -2.51
CA ALA A 92 0.51 -7.99 -2.38
C ALA A 92 -0.65 -8.20 -3.38
N SER A 93 -1.35 -7.13 -3.75
CA SER A 93 -2.43 -7.20 -4.75
C SER A 93 -1.90 -7.46 -6.16
N VAL A 94 -0.78 -6.85 -6.54
CA VAL A 94 -0.11 -7.12 -7.82
C VAL A 94 0.46 -8.54 -7.85
N GLU A 95 1.13 -8.97 -6.77
CA GLU A 95 1.75 -10.30 -6.65
C GLU A 95 0.74 -11.46 -6.74
N LYS A 96 -0.51 -11.26 -6.34
CA LYS A 96 -1.57 -12.27 -6.50
C LYS A 96 -1.78 -12.70 -7.95
N THR A 97 -1.46 -11.84 -8.91
CA THR A 97 -1.57 -12.17 -10.36
C THR A 97 -0.50 -13.15 -10.82
N ARG A 98 0.68 -13.18 -10.15
CA ARG A 98 1.87 -13.94 -10.51
C ARG A 98 2.47 -13.61 -11.90
N GLU A 99 1.97 -12.57 -12.55
CA GLU A 99 2.38 -12.14 -13.90
C GLU A 99 3.51 -11.12 -13.89
N PHE A 100 3.56 -10.27 -12.87
CA PHE A 100 4.55 -9.20 -12.78
C PHE A 100 5.92 -9.75 -12.37
N LYS A 101 6.93 -9.50 -13.19
CA LYS A 101 8.32 -9.98 -12.99
C LYS A 101 9.33 -8.85 -12.69
N GLY A 102 8.87 -7.61 -12.64
CA GLY A 102 9.69 -6.46 -12.25
C GLY A 102 9.83 -6.31 -10.74
N VAL A 103 10.36 -5.17 -10.32
CA VAL A 103 10.51 -4.79 -8.91
C VAL A 103 9.50 -3.70 -8.53
N TYR A 104 9.39 -3.41 -7.25
CA TYR A 104 8.41 -2.44 -6.73
C TYR A 104 9.07 -1.16 -6.23
N HIS A 105 8.24 -0.13 -6.11
CA HIS A 105 8.53 1.06 -5.33
C HIS A 105 7.26 1.54 -4.63
N VAL A 106 7.32 1.64 -3.31
CA VAL A 106 6.20 2.09 -2.47
C VAL A 106 6.40 3.56 -2.13
N LEU A 107 5.39 4.38 -2.43
CA LEU A 107 5.42 5.82 -2.20
C LEU A 107 5.17 6.20 -0.73
N MET A 108 4.55 5.32 0.04
CA MET A 108 4.05 5.54 1.41
C MET A 108 2.95 6.60 1.47
N GLY A 109 2.05 6.58 0.47
CA GLY A 109 0.89 7.46 0.37
C GLY A 109 0.64 7.98 -1.04
N ALA A 110 -0.27 8.94 -1.15
CA ALA A 110 -0.61 9.69 -2.35
C ALA A 110 -0.63 11.19 -2.07
N LEU A 111 -0.47 12.02 -3.09
CA LEU A 111 -0.62 13.46 -2.96
C LEU A 111 -2.05 13.81 -2.53
N SER A 112 -2.20 14.49 -1.41
CA SER A 112 -3.49 14.92 -0.89
C SER A 112 -3.35 16.30 -0.22
N PRO A 113 -3.49 17.40 -0.98
CA PRO A 113 -3.39 18.76 -0.43
C PRO A 113 -4.41 19.03 0.68
N LEU A 114 -5.58 18.40 0.61
CA LEU A 114 -6.61 18.52 1.64
C LEU A 114 -6.21 17.90 2.98
N GLN A 115 -5.35 16.87 2.93
CA GLN A 115 -4.80 16.21 4.11
C GLN A 115 -3.39 16.72 4.46
N GLY A 116 -2.88 17.71 3.74
CA GLY A 116 -1.55 18.27 3.94
C GLY A 116 -0.41 17.39 3.42
N VAL A 117 -0.70 16.34 2.63
CA VAL A 117 0.32 15.44 2.08
C VAL A 117 0.88 16.01 0.78
N GLY A 118 2.13 16.46 0.83
CA GLY A 118 2.87 17.00 -0.30
C GLY A 118 3.89 16.00 -0.90
N PRO A 119 4.60 16.41 -1.96
CA PRO A 119 5.60 15.55 -2.61
C PRO A 119 6.78 15.15 -1.72
N ASP A 120 7.13 15.97 -0.73
CA ASP A 120 8.23 15.70 0.20
C ASP A 120 7.87 14.68 1.28
N ASP A 121 6.59 14.45 1.52
CA ASP A 121 6.10 13.44 2.45
C ASP A 121 6.13 12.04 1.83
N LEU A 122 6.22 11.97 0.50
CA LEU A 122 6.24 10.72 -0.26
C LEU A 122 7.67 10.29 -0.63
N LYS A 123 7.85 9.01 -0.88
CA LYS A 123 9.14 8.41 -1.26
C LYS A 123 9.51 8.65 -2.74
N ILE A 124 9.23 9.85 -3.27
CA ILE A 124 9.46 10.21 -4.67
C ILE A 124 10.95 10.39 -4.96
N LYS A 125 11.71 11.02 -4.05
CA LYS A 125 13.15 11.24 -4.23
C LYS A 125 13.92 9.94 -4.41
N SER A 126 13.58 8.90 -3.63
CA SER A 126 14.21 7.58 -3.77
C SER A 126 13.79 6.85 -5.05
N LEU A 127 12.58 7.09 -5.59
CA LEU A 127 12.18 6.59 -6.90
C LEU A 127 13.06 7.20 -8.01
N LEU A 128 13.22 8.53 -8.02
CA LEU A 128 14.03 9.23 -9.03
C LEU A 128 15.47 8.74 -9.02
N ALA A 129 16.08 8.59 -7.84
CA ALA A 129 17.43 8.05 -7.69
C ALA A 129 17.59 6.61 -8.25
N ARG A 130 16.54 5.80 -8.22
CA ARG A 130 16.53 4.45 -8.84
C ARG A 130 16.43 4.53 -10.36
N VAL A 131 15.62 5.45 -10.88
CA VAL A 131 15.42 5.63 -12.32
C VAL A 131 16.74 6.01 -13.01
N ASP A 132 17.55 6.85 -12.38
CA ASP A 132 18.88 7.24 -12.88
C ASP A 132 19.87 6.07 -13.02
N GLN A 133 19.56 4.92 -12.41
CA GLN A 133 20.38 3.69 -12.50
C GLN A 133 20.07 2.83 -13.74
N GLY A 134 19.31 3.35 -14.69
CA GLY A 134 19.05 2.68 -15.98
C GLY A 134 17.75 1.88 -16.03
N VAL A 135 16.74 2.30 -15.31
CA VAL A 135 15.37 1.76 -15.40
C VAL A 135 14.79 2.03 -16.78
N ALA A 136 14.23 1.01 -17.41
CA ALA A 136 13.64 1.08 -18.74
C ALA A 136 12.16 1.51 -18.70
N GLU A 137 11.41 1.02 -17.70
CA GLU A 137 9.97 1.29 -17.56
C GLU A 137 9.56 1.51 -16.11
N VAL A 138 8.74 2.53 -15.91
CA VAL A 138 8.02 2.78 -14.65
C VAL A 138 6.53 2.64 -14.89
N ILE A 139 5.91 1.66 -14.24
CA ILE A 139 4.48 1.40 -14.28
C ILE A 139 3.85 2.12 -13.07
N LEU A 140 3.00 3.10 -13.31
CA LEU A 140 2.27 3.81 -12.27
C LEU A 140 1.01 3.00 -11.91
N ALA A 141 1.02 2.41 -10.71
CA ALA A 141 -0.06 1.59 -10.16
C ALA A 141 -0.67 2.23 -8.90
N THR A 142 -0.81 3.56 -8.90
CA THR A 142 -1.55 4.29 -7.87
C THR A 142 -3.05 4.03 -8.00
N ASN A 143 -3.81 4.21 -6.93
CA ASN A 143 -5.25 3.96 -6.93
C ASN A 143 -5.99 4.79 -7.98
N PRO A 144 -7.09 4.29 -8.55
CA PRO A 144 -7.90 5.01 -9.54
C PRO A 144 -8.88 5.99 -8.87
N ASN A 145 -8.40 6.76 -7.88
CA ASN A 145 -9.12 7.84 -7.23
C ASN A 145 -8.44 9.19 -7.53
N VAL A 146 -9.01 10.29 -7.03
CA VAL A 146 -8.53 11.66 -7.32
C VAL A 146 -7.07 11.85 -6.88
N GLU A 147 -6.72 11.41 -5.70
CA GLU A 147 -5.38 11.52 -5.13
C GLU A 147 -4.36 10.67 -5.90
N GLY A 148 -4.72 9.42 -6.20
CA GLY A 148 -3.85 8.52 -6.95
C GLY A 148 -3.65 8.95 -8.40
N GLU A 149 -4.66 9.55 -9.03
CA GLU A 149 -4.54 10.11 -10.39
C GLU A 149 -3.66 11.37 -10.38
N ALA A 150 -3.86 12.29 -9.41
CA ALA A 150 -3.00 13.46 -9.24
C ALA A 150 -1.54 13.04 -9.01
N THR A 151 -1.31 12.00 -8.19
CA THR A 151 0.02 11.45 -7.93
C THR A 151 0.63 10.87 -9.20
N ALA A 152 -0.13 10.11 -9.99
CA ALA A 152 0.35 9.56 -11.26
C ALA A 152 0.75 10.65 -12.26
N ILE A 153 -0.08 11.68 -12.41
CA ILE A 153 0.22 12.82 -13.29
C ILE A 153 1.48 13.56 -12.84
N TYR A 154 1.62 13.78 -11.55
CA TYR A 154 2.79 14.41 -10.97
C TYR A 154 4.06 13.59 -11.23
N LEU A 155 4.04 12.29 -10.94
CA LEU A 155 5.16 11.40 -11.21
C LEU A 155 5.50 11.33 -12.70
N ALA A 156 4.51 11.25 -13.58
CA ALA A 156 4.74 11.24 -15.02
C ALA A 156 5.47 12.50 -15.52
N ARG A 157 5.14 13.67 -14.94
CA ARG A 157 5.84 14.94 -15.26
C ARG A 157 7.31 14.93 -14.82
N LEU A 158 7.63 14.28 -13.71
CA LEU A 158 9.01 14.16 -13.22
C LEU A 158 9.82 13.10 -13.99
N LEU A 159 9.20 11.99 -14.34
CA LEU A 159 9.87 10.83 -14.92
C LEU A 159 10.08 10.93 -16.42
N LYS A 160 9.12 11.50 -17.19
CA LYS A 160 9.25 11.63 -18.66
C LYS A 160 10.49 12.37 -19.12
N PRO A 161 10.93 13.48 -18.49
CA PRO A 161 12.17 14.17 -18.86
C PRO A 161 13.44 13.35 -18.66
N LEU A 162 13.41 12.30 -17.81
CA LEU A 162 14.52 11.38 -17.57
C LEU A 162 14.66 10.32 -18.68
N GLY A 163 13.78 10.33 -19.68
CA GLY A 163 13.83 9.40 -20.81
C GLY A 163 13.34 7.98 -20.51
N VAL A 164 12.81 7.73 -19.32
CA VAL A 164 12.23 6.43 -18.95
C VAL A 164 10.82 6.28 -19.53
N LYS A 165 10.47 5.08 -19.98
CA LYS A 165 9.09 4.77 -20.40
C LYS A 165 8.18 4.79 -19.18
N VAL A 166 7.15 5.63 -19.21
CA VAL A 166 6.16 5.73 -18.13
C VAL A 166 4.83 5.20 -18.63
N THR A 167 4.33 4.17 -17.97
CA THR A 167 3.03 3.54 -18.25
C THR A 167 2.12 3.62 -17.03
N ARG A 168 0.82 3.37 -17.23
CA ARG A 168 -0.17 3.31 -16.17
C ARG A 168 -0.93 2.00 -16.26
N ILE A 169 -1.31 1.43 -15.11
CA ILE A 169 -2.23 0.29 -15.10
C ILE A 169 -3.53 0.66 -15.81
N ALA A 170 -4.10 -0.30 -16.55
CA ALA A 170 -5.37 -0.10 -17.25
C ALA A 170 -6.51 0.19 -16.26
N MET A 171 -7.41 1.07 -16.68
CA MET A 171 -8.62 1.41 -15.94
C MET A 171 -9.83 1.08 -16.81
N GLY A 172 -10.94 0.69 -16.20
CA GLY A 172 -12.17 0.38 -16.91
C GLY A 172 -13.05 -0.60 -16.18
N VAL A 173 -14.00 -1.19 -16.90
CA VAL A 173 -14.96 -2.14 -16.36
C VAL A 173 -14.23 -3.40 -15.86
N PRO A 174 -14.44 -3.81 -14.60
CA PRO A 174 -13.83 -5.02 -14.06
C PRO A 174 -14.30 -6.28 -14.80
N VAL A 175 -13.37 -7.24 -14.99
CA VAL A 175 -13.73 -8.54 -15.56
C VAL A 175 -14.72 -9.27 -14.66
N GLY A 176 -15.81 -9.76 -15.25
CA GLY A 176 -16.88 -10.47 -14.53
C GLY A 176 -18.01 -9.56 -14.01
N SER A 177 -17.98 -8.26 -14.30
CA SER A 177 -19.12 -7.37 -14.05
C SER A 177 -19.91 -7.09 -15.33
N ASP A 178 -21.22 -6.86 -15.19
CA ASP A 178 -22.08 -6.44 -16.29
C ASP A 178 -21.89 -4.94 -16.57
N LEU A 179 -21.96 -4.55 -17.84
CA LEU A 179 -21.77 -3.16 -18.28
C LEU A 179 -22.79 -2.19 -17.67
N GLU A 180 -23.99 -2.68 -17.39
CA GLU A 180 -25.09 -1.87 -16.83
C GLU A 180 -24.81 -1.35 -15.40
N TYR A 181 -23.88 -2.00 -14.66
CA TYR A 181 -23.50 -1.58 -13.30
C TYR A 181 -22.29 -0.64 -13.27
N ALA A 182 -21.65 -0.40 -14.43
CA ALA A 182 -20.54 0.53 -14.51
C ALA A 182 -21.02 1.98 -14.42
N ASP A 183 -20.44 2.75 -13.53
CA ASP A 183 -20.69 4.19 -13.47
C ASP A 183 -20.12 4.91 -14.71
N GLU A 184 -20.55 6.16 -14.92
CA GLU A 184 -20.21 6.97 -16.09
C GLU A 184 -18.67 7.16 -16.23
N VAL A 185 -17.97 7.37 -15.10
CA VAL A 185 -16.52 7.60 -15.11
C VAL A 185 -15.77 6.31 -15.48
N THR A 186 -16.17 5.19 -14.91
CA THR A 186 -15.62 3.86 -15.23
C THR A 186 -15.84 3.52 -16.70
N MET A 187 -17.04 3.77 -17.24
CA MET A 187 -17.35 3.54 -18.66
C MET A 187 -16.54 4.45 -19.58
N HIS A 188 -16.40 5.73 -19.22
CA HIS A 188 -15.55 6.67 -19.95
C HIS A 188 -14.10 6.17 -20.04
N LYS A 189 -13.53 5.77 -18.91
CA LYS A 189 -12.15 5.23 -18.85
C LYS A 189 -11.99 3.92 -19.64
N ALA A 190 -12.99 3.05 -19.64
CA ALA A 190 -12.99 1.83 -20.47
C ALA A 190 -12.96 2.15 -21.97
N LEU A 191 -13.76 3.12 -22.42
CA LEU A 191 -13.79 3.56 -23.82
C LEU A 191 -12.50 4.29 -24.23
N GLU A 192 -11.94 5.11 -23.35
CA GLU A 192 -10.66 5.79 -23.58
C GLU A 192 -9.51 4.79 -23.72
N GLY A 193 -9.47 3.77 -22.84
CA GLY A 193 -8.44 2.72 -22.79
C GLY A 193 -8.72 1.52 -23.72
N ARG A 194 -9.71 1.57 -24.62
CA ARG A 194 -10.04 0.45 -25.52
C ARG A 194 -8.86 0.02 -26.39
N ARG A 195 -8.76 -1.27 -26.64
CA ARG A 195 -7.70 -1.86 -27.45
C ARG A 195 -8.28 -2.43 -28.74
N GLU A 196 -7.46 -2.47 -29.78
CA GLU A 196 -7.73 -3.22 -30.98
C GLU A 196 -7.68 -4.74 -30.68
N VAL A 197 -8.56 -5.53 -31.31
CA VAL A 197 -8.72 -6.98 -31.10
C VAL A 197 -8.26 -7.73 -32.35
#